data_e451588ba666935bba1491278da39493
#
_entry.id   e451588ba666935bba1491278da39493
#
_cell.length_a   1.000
_cell.length_b   1.000
_cell.length_c   1.000
_cell.angle_alpha   90.00
_cell.angle_beta   90.00
_cell.angle_gamma   90.00
#
_symmetry.space_group_name_H-M   'P 1'
#
loop_
_entity.id
_entity.type
_entity.pdbx_description
1 polymer ?
#
loop_
_entity_poly.entity_id
_entity_poly.type
_entity_poly.pdbx_seq_one_letter_code
_entity_poly.pdbx_strand_id
1 'polypeptide(L)'
;MRLFLLSFLLFFALPLAAAEQAVVKHVVDGDTIVVQSGAATLKVRLIGIDTPECKPNSKAFRDSERSGADVNTIVSQGKQASAFLKSILKKGDRVSLDYDVEKHDKYGRILAYVYLSDGRLLNEVIIGSGYASLMTIPPNVKHQVRFLKAYKEAREKGLGLWKE
;
A
#
# COMPACT_ATOMS: atom_id res chain seq x y z
N MET A 1 -62.01 -16.16 12.76
CA MET A 1 -61.35 -15.04 12.02
C MET A 1 -59.92 -14.93 12.55
N ARG A 2 -58.95 -15.56 11.85
CA ARG A 2 -57.55 -15.58 12.28
C ARG A 2 -56.81 -14.42 11.58
N LEU A 3 -56.34 -13.45 12.38
CA LEU A 3 -55.52 -12.33 11.92
C LEU A 3 -54.08 -12.82 11.71
N PHE A 4 -53.63 -12.85 10.44
CA PHE A 4 -52.21 -13.03 10.13
C PHE A 4 -51.49 -11.68 10.26
N LEU A 5 -50.66 -11.53 11.31
CA LEU A 5 -49.74 -10.42 11.40
C LEU A 5 -48.54 -10.71 10.45
N LEU A 6 -48.52 -10.01 9.33
CA LEU A 6 -47.34 -10.01 8.43
C LEU A 6 -46.28 -9.08 9.05
N SER A 7 -45.23 -9.69 9.68
CA SER A 7 -44.10 -8.95 10.19
C SER A 7 -43.18 -8.59 9.01
N PHE A 8 -43.13 -7.31 8.65
CA PHE A 8 -42.25 -6.77 7.62
C PHE A 8 -40.87 -6.52 8.24
N LEU A 9 -39.92 -7.45 8.01
CA LEU A 9 -38.52 -7.28 8.42
C LEU A 9 -37.89 -6.23 7.49
N LEU A 10 -37.71 -5.00 7.99
CA LEU A 10 -36.94 -3.97 7.30
C LEU A 10 -35.44 -4.34 7.37
N PHE A 11 -34.90 -4.85 6.27
CA PHE A 11 -33.45 -5.04 6.12
C PHE A 11 -32.80 -3.66 5.94
N PHE A 12 -32.23 -3.11 7.00
CA PHE A 12 -31.36 -1.94 6.91
C PHE A 12 -30.02 -2.40 6.28
N ALA A 13 -29.87 -2.23 4.96
CA ALA A 13 -28.57 -2.36 4.31
C ALA A 13 -27.71 -1.17 4.76
N LEU A 14 -26.76 -1.43 5.67
CA LEU A 14 -25.72 -0.45 5.98
C LEU A 14 -24.91 -0.19 4.69
N PRO A 15 -24.70 1.08 4.30
CA PRO A 15 -23.87 1.37 3.13
C PRO A 15 -22.45 0.88 3.43
N LEU A 16 -22.02 -0.14 2.70
CA LEU A 16 -20.60 -0.51 2.64
C LEU A 16 -19.85 0.71 2.12
N ALA A 17 -18.98 1.30 2.93
CA ALA A 17 -18.20 2.46 2.52
C ALA A 17 -17.47 2.11 1.22
N ALA A 18 -17.93 2.69 0.11
CA ALA A 18 -17.32 2.43 -1.20
C ALA A 18 -15.90 2.99 -1.20
N ALA A 19 -14.95 2.16 -1.62
CA ALA A 19 -13.56 2.58 -1.76
C ALA A 19 -13.48 3.80 -2.71
N GLU A 20 -12.69 4.80 -2.35
CA GLU A 20 -12.55 6.04 -3.12
C GLU A 20 -11.83 5.76 -4.43
N GLN A 21 -12.43 6.15 -5.56
CA GLN A 21 -11.86 5.95 -6.89
C GLN A 21 -10.87 7.05 -7.23
N ALA A 22 -9.71 6.68 -7.78
CA ALA A 22 -8.68 7.62 -8.17
C ALA A 22 -7.96 7.19 -9.44
N VAL A 23 -7.26 8.15 -10.07
CA VAL A 23 -6.45 7.92 -11.28
C VAL A 23 -4.99 8.24 -10.99
N VAL A 24 -4.09 7.34 -11.31
CA VAL A 24 -2.65 7.49 -11.08
C VAL A 24 -2.08 8.60 -11.93
N LYS A 25 -1.37 9.54 -11.31
CA LYS A 25 -0.59 10.59 -11.98
C LYS A 25 0.85 10.16 -12.20
N HIS A 26 1.51 9.67 -11.14
CA HIS A 26 2.86 9.11 -11.21
C HIS A 26 3.23 8.37 -9.93
N VAL A 27 4.24 7.52 -10.03
CA VAL A 27 4.91 6.84 -8.91
C VAL A 27 6.05 7.74 -8.41
N VAL A 28 6.10 8.00 -7.11
CA VAL A 28 7.18 8.79 -6.46
C VAL A 28 8.38 7.90 -6.13
N ASP A 29 8.11 6.81 -5.39
CA ASP A 29 9.07 5.79 -4.96
C ASP A 29 8.38 4.42 -4.83
N GLY A 30 9.01 3.44 -4.18
CA GLY A 30 8.48 2.07 -4.12
C GLY A 30 7.20 1.89 -3.30
N ASP A 31 6.81 2.87 -2.47
CA ASP A 31 5.63 2.80 -1.60
C ASP A 31 4.80 4.09 -1.56
N THR A 32 5.08 5.01 -2.45
CA THR A 32 4.39 6.31 -2.51
C THR A 32 4.00 6.65 -3.94
N ILE A 33 2.72 6.96 -4.15
CA ILE A 33 2.15 7.34 -5.45
C ILE A 33 1.44 8.69 -5.36
N VAL A 34 1.25 9.33 -6.50
CA VAL A 34 0.39 10.51 -6.62
C VAL A 34 -0.79 10.14 -7.51
N VAL A 35 -1.98 10.43 -7.02
CA VAL A 35 -3.24 10.13 -7.71
C VAL A 35 -4.12 11.37 -7.81
N GLN A 36 -5.05 11.37 -8.75
CA GLN A 36 -6.15 12.32 -8.86
C GLN A 36 -7.42 11.67 -8.37
N SER A 37 -8.07 12.23 -7.34
CA SER A 37 -9.39 11.83 -6.86
C SER A 37 -10.33 13.03 -6.96
N GLY A 38 -11.31 12.97 -7.86
CA GLY A 38 -12.12 14.13 -8.21
C GLY A 38 -11.26 15.33 -8.60
N ALA A 39 -11.45 16.47 -7.95
CA ALA A 39 -10.66 17.69 -8.16
C ALA A 39 -9.32 17.69 -7.39
N ALA A 40 -9.10 16.77 -6.44
CA ALA A 40 -7.94 16.76 -5.56
C ALA A 40 -6.79 15.91 -6.11
N THR A 41 -5.56 16.43 -6.00
CA THR A 41 -4.33 15.65 -6.20
C THR A 41 -3.83 15.17 -4.84
N LEU A 42 -3.73 13.86 -4.66
CA LEU A 42 -3.37 13.23 -3.40
C LEU A 42 -2.01 12.54 -3.52
N LYS A 43 -1.14 12.77 -2.52
CA LYS A 43 0.07 11.97 -2.33
C LYS A 43 -0.24 10.85 -1.36
N VAL A 44 -0.24 9.62 -1.85
CA VAL A 44 -0.66 8.41 -1.12
C VAL A 44 0.55 7.60 -0.70
N ARG A 45 0.70 7.35 0.62
CA ARG A 45 1.65 6.41 1.21
C ARG A 45 0.94 5.08 1.46
N LEU A 46 1.47 4.02 0.91
CA LEU A 46 0.91 2.68 1.05
C LEU A 46 1.07 2.18 2.49
N ILE A 47 -0.05 1.82 3.14
CA ILE A 47 -0.06 1.30 4.52
C ILE A 47 0.58 -0.08 4.59
N GLY A 48 1.28 -0.37 5.70
CA GLY A 48 1.73 -1.71 6.08
C GLY A 48 3.02 -2.18 5.42
N ILE A 49 3.58 -1.40 4.49
CA ILE A 49 4.83 -1.72 3.79
C ILE A 49 5.82 -0.56 3.87
N ASP A 50 7.11 -0.87 3.74
CA ASP A 50 8.20 0.10 3.66
C ASP A 50 9.22 -0.34 2.61
N THR A 51 9.59 0.56 1.72
CA THR A 51 10.60 0.30 0.70
C THR A 51 11.88 1.08 0.99
N PRO A 52 13.06 0.60 0.55
CA PRO A 52 14.26 1.40 0.59
C PRO A 52 14.09 2.69 -0.22
N GLU A 53 14.81 3.73 0.17
CA GLU A 53 14.76 5.04 -0.48
C GLU A 53 15.47 5.03 -1.84
N CYS A 54 14.86 5.63 -2.85
CA CYS A 54 15.45 5.69 -4.19
C CYS A 54 16.47 6.83 -4.38
N LYS A 55 16.69 7.65 -3.33
CA LYS A 55 17.66 8.75 -3.28
C LYS A 55 18.35 8.79 -1.92
N PRO A 56 19.60 9.26 -1.84
CA PRO A 56 20.24 9.50 -0.55
C PRO A 56 19.45 10.52 0.25
N ASN A 57 19.02 10.16 1.45
CA ASN A 57 18.32 11.02 2.40
C ASN A 57 18.51 10.48 3.83
N SER A 58 18.01 11.18 4.84
CA SER A 58 18.14 10.80 6.25
C SER A 58 17.63 9.39 6.56
N LYS A 59 16.61 8.89 5.82
CA LYS A 59 16.13 7.50 5.99
C LYS A 59 17.13 6.51 5.40
N ALA A 60 17.66 6.75 4.18
CA ALA A 60 18.64 5.88 3.57
C ALA A 60 19.90 5.73 4.43
N PHE A 61 20.37 6.80 5.07
CA PHE A 61 21.49 6.74 6.01
C PHE A 61 21.17 5.91 7.26
N ARG A 62 20.01 6.11 7.89
CA ARG A 62 19.58 5.29 9.05
C ARG A 62 19.41 3.81 8.67
N ASP A 63 18.89 3.52 7.48
CA ASP A 63 18.70 2.15 7.02
C ASP A 63 20.06 1.48 6.74
N SER A 64 21.03 2.23 6.22
CA SER A 64 22.43 1.82 6.06
C SER A 64 23.08 1.45 7.40
N GLU A 65 22.99 2.34 8.39
CA GLU A 65 23.52 2.09 9.74
C GLU A 65 22.88 0.86 10.40
N ARG A 66 21.58 0.67 10.25
CA ARG A 66 20.83 -0.44 10.86
C ARG A 66 21.09 -1.78 10.19
N SER A 67 21.26 -1.80 8.88
CA SER A 67 21.44 -3.04 8.10
C SER A 67 22.91 -3.43 7.91
N GLY A 68 23.85 -2.49 8.11
CA GLY A 68 25.26 -2.68 7.77
C GLY A 68 25.57 -2.58 6.28
N ALA A 69 24.56 -2.37 5.43
CA ALA A 69 24.76 -2.14 3.99
C ALA A 69 25.15 -0.69 3.72
N ASP A 70 25.97 -0.44 2.71
CA ASP A 70 26.29 0.95 2.33
C ASP A 70 25.09 1.69 1.72
N VAL A 71 25.12 3.04 1.78
CA VAL A 71 24.03 3.89 1.31
C VAL A 71 23.72 3.70 -0.17
N ASN A 72 24.73 3.41 -1.01
CA ASN A 72 24.53 3.20 -2.44
C ASN A 72 23.76 1.90 -2.69
N THR A 73 24.01 0.86 -1.91
CA THR A 73 23.25 -0.40 -1.92
C THR A 73 21.79 -0.13 -1.57
N ILE A 74 21.50 0.60 -0.46
CA ILE A 74 20.14 0.98 -0.07
C ILE A 74 19.44 1.75 -1.20
N VAL A 75 20.10 2.75 -1.79
CA VAL A 75 19.55 3.55 -2.89
C VAL A 75 19.33 2.70 -4.15
N SER A 76 20.22 1.76 -4.45
CA SER A 76 20.05 0.82 -5.58
C SER A 76 18.82 -0.06 -5.39
N GLN A 77 18.62 -0.61 -4.18
CA GLN A 77 17.43 -1.37 -3.82
C GLN A 77 16.15 -0.52 -3.94
N GLY A 78 16.18 0.72 -3.48
CA GLY A 78 15.06 1.66 -3.62
C GLY A 78 14.70 1.96 -5.08
N LYS A 79 15.71 2.11 -5.95
CA LYS A 79 15.47 2.25 -7.40
C LYS A 79 14.81 1.01 -7.99
N GLN A 80 15.22 -0.20 -7.57
CA GLN A 80 14.60 -1.46 -7.99
C GLN A 80 13.13 -1.53 -7.54
N ALA A 81 12.83 -1.21 -6.27
CA ALA A 81 11.46 -1.18 -5.76
C ALA A 81 10.59 -0.16 -6.52
N SER A 82 11.12 1.04 -6.79
CA SER A 82 10.43 2.07 -7.57
C SER A 82 10.20 1.63 -9.03
N ALA A 83 11.20 0.95 -9.65
CA ALA A 83 11.06 0.41 -11.01
C ALA A 83 10.01 -0.70 -11.07
N PHE A 84 9.97 -1.58 -10.06
CA PHE A 84 8.95 -2.62 -9.94
C PHE A 84 7.54 -2.00 -9.84
N LEU A 85 7.33 -1.02 -8.95
CA LEU A 85 6.04 -0.35 -8.86
C LEU A 85 5.64 0.33 -10.18
N LYS A 86 6.59 0.99 -10.86
CA LYS A 86 6.38 1.58 -12.20
C LYS A 86 6.09 0.55 -13.28
N SER A 87 6.49 -0.72 -13.13
CA SER A 87 6.14 -1.79 -14.08
C SER A 87 4.68 -2.20 -13.96
N ILE A 88 4.11 -2.14 -12.76
CA ILE A 88 2.73 -2.54 -12.45
C ILE A 88 1.75 -1.38 -12.67
N LEU A 89 2.13 -0.15 -12.28
CA LEU A 89 1.25 1.00 -12.19
C LEU A 89 1.71 2.11 -13.14
N LYS A 90 0.84 2.51 -14.07
CA LYS A 90 1.10 3.53 -15.08
C LYS A 90 0.27 4.79 -14.83
N LYS A 91 0.73 5.90 -15.36
CA LYS A 91 -0.08 7.13 -15.45
C LYS A 91 -1.37 6.85 -16.21
N GLY A 92 -2.50 7.24 -15.62
CA GLY A 92 -3.84 7.01 -16.18
C GLY A 92 -4.54 5.75 -15.65
N ASP A 93 -3.84 4.84 -14.96
CA ASP A 93 -4.45 3.66 -14.37
C ASP A 93 -5.46 4.06 -13.29
N ARG A 94 -6.58 3.34 -13.24
CA ARG A 94 -7.58 3.49 -12.19
C ARG A 94 -7.23 2.62 -11.01
N VAL A 95 -7.38 3.19 -9.82
CA VAL A 95 -7.16 2.51 -8.54
C VAL A 95 -8.27 2.87 -7.58
N SER A 96 -8.48 2.02 -6.57
CA SER A 96 -9.40 2.28 -5.46
C SER A 96 -8.60 2.43 -4.18
N LEU A 97 -8.89 3.51 -3.42
CA LEU A 97 -8.27 3.79 -2.13
C LEU A 97 -9.19 3.27 -1.02
N ASP A 98 -8.67 2.39 -0.19
CA ASP A 98 -9.34 1.88 1.01
C ASP A 98 -8.57 2.39 2.23
N TYR A 99 -9.26 3.02 3.15
CA TYR A 99 -8.68 3.66 4.32
C TYR A 99 -8.76 2.76 5.54
N ASP A 100 -7.87 3.00 6.48
CA ASP A 100 -7.95 2.44 7.83
C ASP A 100 -8.36 3.55 8.82
N VAL A 101 -8.01 3.40 10.09
CA VAL A 101 -8.39 4.31 11.18
C VAL A 101 -7.80 5.71 10.97
N GLU A 102 -6.50 5.81 10.74
CA GLU A 102 -5.81 7.07 10.44
C GLU A 102 -5.64 7.25 8.94
N LYS A 103 -6.14 8.38 8.42
CA LYS A 103 -6.10 8.72 7.00
C LYS A 103 -4.88 9.55 6.58
N HIS A 104 -4.16 10.14 7.52
CA HIS A 104 -3.03 11.01 7.23
C HIS A 104 -1.84 10.67 8.11
N ASP A 105 -0.66 10.78 7.57
CA ASP A 105 0.55 10.77 8.37
C ASP A 105 0.95 12.18 8.83
N LYS A 106 1.99 12.25 9.67
CA LYS A 106 2.54 13.51 10.19
C LYS A 106 3.11 14.45 9.13
N TYR A 107 3.29 13.97 7.89
CA TYR A 107 3.76 14.76 6.74
C TYR A 107 2.62 15.18 5.81
N GLY A 108 1.36 14.91 6.17
CA GLY A 108 0.18 15.24 5.38
C GLY A 108 -0.07 14.32 4.19
N ARG A 109 0.64 13.16 4.07
CA ARG A 109 0.33 12.16 3.05
C ARG A 109 -0.93 11.40 3.43
N ILE A 110 -1.73 11.05 2.42
CA ILE A 110 -2.85 10.12 2.58
C ILE A 110 -2.30 8.72 2.85
N LEU A 111 -2.84 8.04 3.86
CA LEU A 111 -2.55 6.64 4.18
C LEU A 111 -3.66 5.77 3.60
N ALA A 112 -3.33 4.83 2.70
CA ALA A 112 -4.32 3.96 2.10
C ALA A 112 -3.78 2.57 1.76
N TYR A 113 -4.70 1.62 1.71
CA TYR A 113 -4.57 0.39 0.96
C TYR A 113 -5.05 0.67 -0.46
N VAL A 114 -4.27 0.28 -1.46
CA VAL A 114 -4.56 0.61 -2.86
C VAL A 114 -4.91 -0.66 -3.61
N TYR A 115 -6.08 -0.70 -4.21
CA TYR A 115 -6.51 -1.81 -5.07
C TYR A 115 -6.35 -1.42 -6.54
N LEU A 116 -5.78 -2.32 -7.30
CA LEU A 116 -5.69 -2.23 -8.75
C LEU A 116 -7.06 -2.48 -9.39
N SER A 117 -7.22 -2.12 -10.65
CA SER A 117 -8.47 -2.35 -11.40
C SER A 117 -8.86 -3.83 -11.55
N ASP A 118 -7.90 -4.75 -11.42
CA ASP A 118 -8.12 -6.20 -11.41
C ASP A 118 -8.43 -6.77 -10.02
N GLY A 119 -8.59 -5.92 -9.00
CA GLY A 119 -8.94 -6.29 -7.63
C GLY A 119 -7.75 -6.71 -6.76
N ARG A 120 -6.52 -6.78 -7.29
CA ARG A 120 -5.34 -7.10 -6.47
C ARG A 120 -5.00 -5.93 -5.53
N LEU A 121 -4.62 -6.26 -4.30
CA LEU A 121 -4.13 -5.29 -3.33
C LEU A 121 -2.66 -4.96 -3.63
N LEU A 122 -2.40 -3.74 -4.12
CA LEU A 122 -1.08 -3.28 -4.56
C LEU A 122 -0.02 -3.42 -3.44
N ASN A 123 -0.37 -3.05 -2.21
CA ASN A 123 0.50 -3.20 -1.03
C ASN A 123 1.00 -4.65 -0.89
N GLU A 124 0.10 -5.64 -1.01
CA GLU A 124 0.43 -7.05 -0.95
C GLU A 124 1.27 -7.52 -2.15
N VAL A 125 0.96 -7.02 -3.35
CA VAL A 125 1.73 -7.34 -4.56
C VAL A 125 3.19 -6.91 -4.39
N ILE A 126 3.44 -5.71 -3.86
CA ILE A 126 4.80 -5.19 -3.67
C ILE A 126 5.57 -6.02 -2.63
N ILE A 127 4.98 -6.27 -1.45
CA ILE A 127 5.63 -7.03 -0.38
C ILE A 127 5.81 -8.50 -0.75
N GLY A 128 4.81 -9.12 -1.39
CA GLY A 128 4.84 -10.52 -1.84
C GLY A 128 5.81 -10.76 -3.00
N SER A 129 6.15 -9.71 -3.77
CA SER A 129 7.18 -9.76 -4.79
C SER A 129 8.60 -9.47 -4.24
N GLY A 130 8.72 -9.21 -2.94
CA GLY A 130 10.01 -9.02 -2.26
C GLY A 130 10.61 -7.63 -2.42
N TYR A 131 9.82 -6.61 -2.77
CA TYR A 131 10.33 -5.23 -2.96
C TYR A 131 10.05 -4.30 -1.77
N ALA A 132 9.42 -4.81 -0.70
CA ALA A 132 9.18 -4.06 0.53
C ALA A 132 9.38 -4.91 1.77
N SER A 133 9.69 -4.26 2.87
CA SER A 133 9.63 -4.81 4.23
C SER A 133 8.25 -4.57 4.83
N LEU A 134 7.92 -5.35 5.87
CA LEU A 134 6.71 -5.15 6.66
C LEU A 134 6.88 -3.92 7.56
N MET A 135 5.91 -3.01 7.54
CA MET A 135 5.87 -1.82 8.40
C MET A 135 4.45 -1.58 8.90
N THR A 136 4.07 -2.28 9.96
CA THR A 136 2.76 -2.08 10.59
C THR A 136 2.85 -0.99 11.65
N ILE A 137 2.04 0.05 11.52
CA ILE A 137 1.95 1.18 12.46
C ILE A 137 0.49 1.27 12.96
N PRO A 138 0.22 0.91 14.24
CA PRO A 138 -1.10 1.12 14.81
C PRO A 138 -1.53 2.59 14.73
N PRO A 139 -2.84 2.88 14.54
CA PRO A 139 -3.96 1.95 14.55
C PRO A 139 -4.25 1.27 13.20
N ASN A 140 -3.45 1.52 12.15
CA ASN A 140 -3.67 1.01 10.80
C ASN A 140 -3.14 -0.43 10.64
N VAL A 141 -3.96 -1.42 10.98
CA VAL A 141 -3.57 -2.84 11.09
C VAL A 141 -4.44 -3.79 10.27
N LYS A 142 -5.41 -3.29 9.51
CA LYS A 142 -6.45 -4.05 8.80
C LYS A 142 -5.91 -5.27 8.03
N HIS A 143 -4.77 -5.17 7.36
CA HIS A 143 -4.18 -6.23 6.55
C HIS A 143 -2.87 -6.81 7.12
N GLN A 144 -2.55 -6.57 8.40
CA GLN A 144 -1.29 -6.97 9.02
C GLN A 144 -0.96 -8.45 8.84
N VAL A 145 -1.91 -9.34 9.14
CA VAL A 145 -1.70 -10.81 9.05
C VAL A 145 -1.43 -11.24 7.61
N ARG A 146 -2.18 -10.67 6.66
CA ARG A 146 -2.03 -10.93 5.23
C ARG A 146 -0.65 -10.50 4.72
N PHE A 147 -0.19 -9.32 5.11
CA PHE A 147 1.12 -8.79 4.71
C PHE A 147 2.28 -9.56 5.36
N LEU A 148 2.13 -9.97 6.63
CA LEU A 148 3.13 -10.80 7.29
C LEU A 148 3.33 -12.15 6.56
N LYS A 149 2.23 -12.78 6.11
CA LYS A 149 2.31 -14.02 5.32
C LYS A 149 3.03 -13.78 4.00
N ALA A 150 2.62 -12.78 3.24
CA ALA A 150 3.24 -12.45 1.95
C ALA A 150 4.73 -12.10 2.08
N TYR A 151 5.11 -11.37 3.13
CA TYR A 151 6.49 -11.03 3.45
C TYR A 151 7.35 -12.26 3.72
N LYS A 152 6.86 -13.19 4.57
CA LYS A 152 7.57 -14.44 4.89
C LYS A 152 7.79 -15.28 3.64
N GLU A 153 6.74 -15.48 2.84
CA GLU A 153 6.83 -16.25 1.59
C GLU A 153 7.81 -15.63 0.59
N ALA A 154 7.83 -14.30 0.46
CA ALA A 154 8.76 -13.61 -0.42
C ALA A 154 10.23 -13.81 0.00
N ARG A 155 10.50 -13.76 1.30
CA ARG A 155 11.84 -14.01 1.87
C ARG A 155 12.28 -15.46 1.70
N GLU A 156 11.41 -16.40 2.02
CA GLU A 156 11.70 -17.84 1.89
C GLU A 156 12.03 -18.24 0.45
N LYS A 157 11.39 -17.57 -0.53
CA LYS A 157 11.62 -17.80 -1.96
C LYS A 157 12.73 -16.95 -2.56
N GLY A 158 13.40 -16.10 -1.79
CA GLY A 158 14.44 -15.18 -2.30
C GLY A 158 13.91 -14.25 -3.39
N LEU A 159 12.71 -13.66 -3.26
CA LEU A 159 12.13 -12.81 -4.28
C LEU A 159 12.62 -11.34 -4.17
N GLY A 160 12.66 -10.65 -5.30
CA GLY A 160 12.95 -9.23 -5.37
C GLY A 160 14.28 -8.85 -4.74
N LEU A 161 14.26 -8.08 -3.66
CA LEU A 161 15.43 -7.62 -2.90
C LEU A 161 16.00 -8.67 -1.94
N TRP A 162 15.35 -9.84 -1.79
CA TRP A 162 15.79 -10.96 -0.93
C TRP A 162 16.62 -12.00 -1.69
N LYS A 163 16.99 -11.73 -2.94
CA LYS A 163 17.92 -12.57 -3.69
C LYS A 163 19.32 -12.46 -3.06
N GLU A 164 19.89 -13.60 -2.73
CA GLU A 164 21.30 -13.73 -2.37
C GLU A 164 22.20 -13.52 -3.58
#